data_3a0841c22ab7d7ba345730db739e795e
#
_entry.id   3a0841c22ab7d7ba345730db739e795e
#
_cell.length_a   1.000
_cell.length_b   1.000
_cell.length_c   1.000
_cell.angle_alpha   90.00
_cell.angle_beta   90.00
_cell.angle_gamma   90.00
#
_symmetry.space_group_name_H-M   'P 1'
#
loop_
_entity.id
_entity.type
_entity.pdbx_description
1 polymer ?
#
loop_
_entity_poly.entity_id
_entity_poly.type
_entity_poly.pdbx_seq_one_letter_code
_entity_poly.pdbx_strand_id
1 'polypeptide(L)'
;MKLYKTTKGAVLQINEEYYVLQQDWDALINRDNLYTWLQQARTEGEAITAQEAGERCSKHLLPPIGSQEVWAAGVTYLKSRDARMEESKETGGADCYQRVYEAERPELFFKALPHRVAGHTQTVLIRKDSTWNVPEPELALYINAAGAIQAYTIGNDMSSRSIEGENPLYLPQAKVYEKSAALGPCLYITEQPIPADTGIYMTIYRGDKKMYEGNTALNRMKRSLPELAA
;
A
#
# COMPACT_ATOMS: atom_id res chain seq x y z
N MET A 1 6.07 -15.61 4.19
CA MET A 1 4.72 -16.16 3.92
C MET A 1 3.91 -15.15 3.14
N LYS A 2 2.89 -15.59 2.39
CA LYS A 2 1.93 -14.70 1.73
C LYS A 2 0.52 -15.07 2.15
N LEU A 3 -0.30 -14.08 2.48
CA LEU A 3 -1.69 -14.27 2.88
C LEU A 3 -2.59 -13.50 1.92
N TYR A 4 -3.36 -14.23 1.13
CA TYR A 4 -4.27 -13.67 0.13
C TYR A 4 -5.69 -13.64 0.70
N LYS A 5 -6.35 -12.49 0.61
CA LYS A 5 -7.78 -12.36 0.93
C LYS A 5 -8.61 -12.79 -0.27
N THR A 6 -9.52 -13.73 -0.09
CA THR A 6 -10.44 -14.14 -1.16
C THR A 6 -11.89 -14.19 -0.66
N THR A 7 -12.86 -14.19 -1.58
CA THR A 7 -14.28 -14.37 -1.23
C THR A 7 -14.60 -15.77 -0.70
N LYS A 8 -13.62 -16.69 -0.71
CA LYS A 8 -13.77 -18.10 -0.29
C LYS A 8 -12.79 -18.50 0.82
N GLY A 9 -12.55 -17.60 1.78
CA GLY A 9 -11.56 -17.76 2.84
C GLY A 9 -10.19 -17.17 2.47
N ALA A 10 -9.30 -17.07 3.44
CA ALA A 10 -7.95 -16.61 3.21
C ALA A 10 -7.09 -17.76 2.69
N VAL A 11 -6.24 -17.49 1.69
CA VAL A 11 -5.26 -18.45 1.19
C VAL A 11 -3.90 -18.09 1.77
N LEU A 12 -3.37 -18.99 2.60
CA LEU A 12 -2.02 -18.89 3.17
C LEU A 12 -1.04 -19.66 2.28
N GLN A 13 0.02 -18.99 1.85
CA GLN A 13 1.15 -19.61 1.16
C GLN A 13 2.38 -19.60 2.07
N ILE A 14 2.91 -20.80 2.37
CA ILE A 14 4.18 -21.01 3.06
C ILE A 14 5.09 -21.78 2.11
N ASN A 15 6.13 -21.15 1.60
CA ASN A 15 6.96 -21.69 0.50
C ASN A 15 6.09 -22.09 -0.70
N GLU A 16 6.05 -23.38 -1.03
CA GLU A 16 5.26 -23.97 -2.12
C GLU A 16 3.97 -24.66 -1.63
N GLU A 17 3.67 -24.58 -0.34
CA GLU A 17 2.48 -25.17 0.27
C GLU A 17 1.38 -24.13 0.43
N TYR A 18 0.12 -24.56 0.24
CA TYR A 18 -1.05 -23.68 0.28
C TYR A 18 -2.11 -24.24 1.22
N TYR A 19 -2.74 -23.34 1.99
CA TYR A 19 -3.76 -23.68 2.98
C TYR A 19 -4.91 -22.69 2.90
N VAL A 20 -6.14 -23.14 3.12
CA VAL A 20 -7.31 -22.27 3.28
C VAL A 20 -7.60 -22.10 4.75
N LEU A 21 -7.70 -20.85 5.16
CA LEU A 21 -8.10 -20.44 6.50
C LEU A 21 -9.50 -19.80 6.42
N GLN A 22 -10.42 -20.29 7.25
CA GLN A 22 -11.84 -19.87 7.24
C GLN A 22 -12.17 -18.80 8.28
N GLN A 23 -11.19 -18.34 9.05
CA GLN A 23 -11.37 -17.29 10.04
C GLN A 23 -11.83 -15.99 9.39
N ASP A 24 -12.55 -15.17 10.15
CA ASP A 24 -12.81 -13.78 9.78
C ASP A 24 -11.50 -13.04 9.51
N TRP A 25 -11.47 -12.23 8.44
CA TRP A 25 -10.23 -11.58 7.99
C TRP A 25 -9.66 -10.64 9.03
N ASP A 26 -10.48 -9.78 9.65
CA ASP A 26 -10.01 -8.82 10.65
C ASP A 26 -9.51 -9.52 11.91
N ALA A 27 -10.22 -10.53 12.37
CA ALA A 27 -9.77 -11.36 13.50
C ALA A 27 -8.49 -12.13 13.18
N LEU A 28 -8.31 -12.56 11.92
CA LEU A 28 -7.11 -13.27 11.46
C LEU A 28 -5.87 -12.38 11.50
N ILE A 29 -5.95 -11.19 10.89
CA ILE A 29 -4.77 -10.35 10.72
C ILE A 29 -4.45 -9.48 11.94
N ASN A 30 -5.43 -9.14 12.78
CA ASN A 30 -5.25 -8.28 13.96
C ASN A 30 -4.71 -9.05 15.19
N ARG A 31 -3.84 -10.02 14.95
CA ARG A 31 -3.20 -10.82 16.00
C ARG A 31 -1.84 -10.26 16.34
N ASP A 32 -1.46 -10.39 17.60
CA ASP A 32 -0.07 -10.28 17.96
C ASP A 32 0.69 -11.50 17.46
N ASN A 33 1.93 -11.31 17.03
CA ASN A 33 2.78 -12.40 16.52
C ASN A 33 2.16 -13.17 15.32
N LEU A 34 1.57 -12.45 14.37
CA LEU A 34 0.90 -13.03 13.20
C LEU A 34 1.77 -14.06 12.47
N TYR A 35 3.09 -13.80 12.33
CA TYR A 35 4.03 -14.73 11.71
C TYR A 35 4.02 -16.08 12.40
N THR A 36 4.24 -16.11 13.71
CA THR A 36 4.31 -17.36 14.50
C THR A 36 2.98 -18.12 14.49
N TRP A 37 1.87 -17.35 14.59
CA TRP A 37 0.54 -17.94 14.53
C TRP A 37 0.28 -18.61 13.16
N LEU A 38 0.62 -17.96 12.05
CA LEU A 38 0.43 -18.52 10.70
C LEU A 38 1.29 -19.77 10.46
N GLN A 39 2.49 -19.84 11.05
CA GLN A 39 3.31 -21.05 11.01
C GLN A 39 2.60 -22.25 11.68
N GLN A 40 1.86 -22.01 12.75
CA GLN A 40 1.09 -23.05 13.44
C GLN A 40 -0.24 -23.34 12.71
N ALA A 41 -0.89 -22.30 12.16
CA ALA A 41 -2.17 -22.42 11.48
C ALA A 41 -2.16 -23.38 10.27
N ARG A 42 -0.99 -23.66 9.68
CA ARG A 42 -0.85 -24.68 8.63
C ARG A 42 -1.32 -26.06 9.05
N THR A 43 -1.28 -26.38 10.36
CA THR A 43 -1.73 -27.66 10.89
C THR A 43 -3.25 -27.74 11.06
N GLU A 44 -3.93 -26.60 11.09
CA GLU A 44 -5.38 -26.47 11.26
C GLU A 44 -6.07 -26.08 9.94
N GLY A 45 -5.32 -25.52 9.00
CA GLY A 45 -5.81 -25.10 7.69
C GLY A 45 -6.09 -26.30 6.77
N GLU A 46 -7.06 -26.16 5.89
CA GLU A 46 -7.31 -27.10 4.80
C GLU A 46 -6.20 -26.97 3.75
N ALA A 47 -5.39 -28.02 3.60
CA ALA A 47 -4.35 -28.05 2.56
C ALA A 47 -4.99 -28.12 1.17
N ILE A 48 -4.52 -27.27 0.24
CA ILE A 48 -5.00 -27.23 -1.16
C ILE A 48 -3.81 -27.30 -2.11
N THR A 49 -4.09 -27.69 -3.34
CA THR A 49 -3.07 -27.72 -4.41
C THR A 49 -2.70 -26.31 -4.87
N ALA A 50 -1.52 -26.15 -5.48
CA ALA A 50 -1.09 -24.91 -6.10
C ALA A 50 -2.06 -24.46 -7.22
N GLN A 51 -2.67 -25.42 -7.94
CA GLN A 51 -3.67 -25.13 -8.95
C GLN A 51 -4.93 -24.50 -8.33
N GLU A 52 -5.48 -25.11 -7.27
CA GLU A 52 -6.66 -24.58 -6.56
C GLU A 52 -6.38 -23.21 -5.94
N ALA A 53 -5.19 -23.01 -5.35
CA ALA A 53 -4.76 -21.71 -4.85
C ALA A 53 -4.71 -20.66 -5.96
N GLY A 54 -4.11 -21.00 -7.12
CA GLY A 54 -4.08 -20.15 -8.30
C GLY A 54 -5.47 -19.80 -8.83
N GLU A 55 -6.40 -20.76 -8.86
CA GLU A 55 -7.79 -20.51 -9.27
C GLU A 55 -8.52 -19.59 -8.27
N ARG A 56 -8.35 -19.79 -6.97
CA ARG A 56 -8.94 -18.91 -5.94
C ARG A 56 -8.39 -17.48 -6.05
N CYS A 57 -7.08 -17.33 -6.20
CA CYS A 57 -6.45 -16.03 -6.35
C CYS A 57 -6.79 -15.33 -7.67
N SER A 58 -6.98 -16.06 -8.77
CA SER A 58 -7.36 -15.44 -10.04
C SER A 58 -8.82 -15.01 -10.14
N LYS A 59 -9.75 -15.77 -9.51
CA LYS A 59 -11.21 -15.56 -9.66
C LYS A 59 -11.84 -14.85 -8.47
N HIS A 60 -11.21 -14.89 -7.29
CA HIS A 60 -11.85 -14.51 -6.02
C HIS A 60 -11.00 -13.56 -5.16
N LEU A 61 -9.89 -13.05 -5.70
CA LEU A 61 -8.99 -12.18 -4.96
C LEU A 61 -9.65 -10.85 -4.58
N LEU A 62 -9.45 -10.45 -3.35
CA LEU A 62 -9.87 -9.17 -2.79
C LEU A 62 -8.65 -8.34 -2.38
N PRO A 63 -8.76 -7.02 -2.26
CA PRO A 63 -7.70 -6.22 -1.62
C PRO A 63 -7.43 -6.77 -0.22
N PRO A 64 -6.16 -6.87 0.21
CA PRO A 64 -5.79 -7.46 1.50
C PRO A 64 -6.03 -6.52 2.69
N ILE A 65 -7.24 -5.98 2.78
CA ILE A 65 -7.71 -5.05 3.81
C ILE A 65 -9.09 -5.51 4.32
N GLY A 66 -9.37 -5.32 5.59
CA GLY A 66 -10.66 -5.59 6.23
C GLY A 66 -11.40 -4.30 6.55
N SER A 67 -11.58 -4.01 7.83
CA SER A 67 -12.22 -2.79 8.34
C SER A 67 -11.24 -1.61 8.52
N GLN A 68 -9.94 -1.81 8.27
CA GLN A 68 -8.89 -0.83 8.52
C GLN A 68 -9.01 0.39 7.60
N GLU A 69 -8.68 1.56 8.11
CA GLU A 69 -8.45 2.74 7.30
C GLU A 69 -7.08 2.68 6.63
N VAL A 70 -6.95 3.34 5.48
CA VAL A 70 -5.67 3.56 4.82
C VAL A 70 -5.22 4.98 5.10
N TRP A 71 -4.05 5.11 5.71
CA TRP A 71 -3.35 6.37 5.93
C TRP A 71 -2.06 6.36 5.11
N ALA A 72 -1.64 7.51 4.65
CA ALA A 72 -0.40 7.65 3.90
C ALA A 72 0.54 8.65 4.57
N ALA A 73 1.84 8.46 4.34
CA ALA A 73 2.89 9.36 4.81
C ALA A 73 3.42 10.18 3.62
N GLY A 74 3.23 11.49 3.67
CA GLY A 74 3.69 12.39 2.62
C GLY A 74 5.20 12.65 2.70
N VAL A 75 5.79 12.97 1.53
CA VAL A 75 7.19 13.47 1.41
C VAL A 75 8.22 12.56 2.11
N THR A 76 8.03 11.24 2.03
CA THR A 76 8.91 10.25 2.68
C THR A 76 10.27 10.11 2.01
N TYR A 77 10.35 10.34 0.69
CA TYR A 77 11.57 10.23 -0.11
C TYR A 77 12.11 11.59 -0.51
N LEU A 78 13.44 11.74 -0.55
CA LEU A 78 14.09 12.96 -1.04
C LEU A 78 13.61 13.35 -2.44
N LYS A 79 13.48 12.36 -3.32
CA LYS A 79 12.96 12.55 -4.68
C LYS A 79 11.53 13.08 -4.70
N SER A 80 10.69 12.63 -3.75
CA SER A 80 9.31 13.12 -3.62
C SER A 80 9.28 14.58 -3.17
N ARG A 81 10.15 14.95 -2.19
CA ARG A 81 10.31 16.36 -1.79
C ARG A 81 10.67 17.24 -2.99
N ASP A 82 11.70 16.85 -3.74
CA ASP A 82 12.21 17.65 -4.86
C ASP A 82 11.14 17.84 -5.94
N ALA A 83 10.39 16.78 -6.26
CA ALA A 83 9.27 16.84 -7.19
C ALA A 83 8.15 17.79 -6.70
N ARG A 84 7.77 17.69 -5.42
CA ARG A 84 6.74 18.56 -4.83
C ARG A 84 7.16 20.02 -4.79
N MET A 85 8.40 20.29 -4.45
CA MET A 85 8.95 21.65 -4.46
C MET A 85 8.91 22.26 -5.86
N GLU A 86 9.24 21.49 -6.90
CA GLU A 86 9.18 21.94 -8.27
C GLU A 86 7.74 22.23 -8.71
N GLU A 87 6.79 21.32 -8.43
CA GLU A 87 5.37 21.42 -8.78
C GLU A 87 4.68 22.62 -8.11
N SER A 88 5.11 23.03 -6.93
CA SER A 88 4.49 24.09 -6.12
C SER A 88 5.25 25.42 -6.12
N LYS A 89 6.26 25.58 -6.96
CA LYS A 89 7.05 26.83 -7.06
C LYS A 89 6.21 28.07 -7.33
N GLU A 90 5.28 27.95 -8.27
CA GLU A 90 4.42 29.07 -8.69
C GLU A 90 3.36 29.44 -7.66
N THR A 91 2.94 28.50 -6.83
CA THR A 91 1.87 28.68 -5.83
C THR A 91 2.38 29.04 -4.43
N GLY A 92 3.70 29.10 -4.23
CA GLY A 92 4.32 29.41 -2.94
C GLY A 92 4.30 28.24 -1.93
N GLY A 93 3.91 27.05 -2.35
CA GLY A 93 3.84 25.84 -1.50
C GLY A 93 5.17 25.13 -1.27
N ALA A 94 6.21 25.47 -2.03
CA ALA A 94 7.53 24.79 -2.00
C ALA A 94 8.13 24.74 -0.60
N ASP A 95 8.05 25.83 0.17
CA ASP A 95 8.56 25.93 1.54
C ASP A 95 7.87 24.96 2.50
N CYS A 96 6.58 24.65 2.27
CA CYS A 96 5.83 23.71 3.12
C CYS A 96 6.43 22.31 3.01
N TYR A 97 6.73 21.84 1.81
CA TYR A 97 7.30 20.50 1.58
C TYR A 97 8.71 20.35 2.12
N GLN A 98 9.54 21.41 2.02
CA GLN A 98 10.85 21.42 2.65
C GLN A 98 10.73 21.32 4.19
N ARG A 99 9.84 22.10 4.78
CA ARG A 99 9.60 22.09 6.23
C ARG A 99 9.10 20.74 6.72
N VAL A 100 8.15 20.11 6.01
CA VAL A 100 7.63 18.77 6.34
C VAL A 100 8.73 17.72 6.25
N TYR A 101 9.57 17.79 5.21
CA TYR A 101 10.69 16.87 5.07
C TYR A 101 11.68 16.98 6.21
N GLU A 102 11.98 18.20 6.71
CA GLU A 102 12.92 18.46 7.79
C GLU A 102 12.31 18.28 9.19
N ALA A 103 10.99 18.41 9.33
CA ALA A 103 10.29 18.33 10.61
C ALA A 103 10.53 17.00 11.32
N GLU A 104 10.44 17.01 12.65
CA GLU A 104 10.43 15.81 13.48
C GLU A 104 9.17 14.98 13.22
N ARG A 105 7.99 15.64 13.18
CA ARG A 105 6.71 14.98 12.90
C ARG A 105 6.55 14.71 11.41
N PRO A 106 6.24 13.46 10.99
CA PRO A 106 5.90 13.16 9.61
C PRO A 106 4.56 13.79 9.20
N GLU A 107 4.38 14.04 7.92
CA GLU A 107 3.05 14.28 7.35
C GLU A 107 2.32 12.93 7.27
N LEU A 108 1.19 12.83 7.95
CA LEU A 108 0.28 11.71 7.83
C LEU A 108 -1.09 12.24 7.40
N PHE A 109 -1.69 11.61 6.41
CA PHE A 109 -3.02 11.97 5.94
C PHE A 109 -3.88 10.72 5.68
N PHE A 110 -5.17 10.90 5.92
CA PHE A 110 -6.16 9.89 5.58
C PHE A 110 -6.21 9.69 4.06
N LYS A 111 -6.13 8.43 3.59
CA LYS A 111 -6.14 8.09 2.17
C LYS A 111 -7.43 7.44 1.70
N ALA A 112 -7.90 6.42 2.38
CA ALA A 112 -9.11 5.73 1.95
C ALA A 112 -9.78 4.93 3.07
N LEU A 113 -11.10 4.79 2.96
CA LEU A 113 -11.85 3.73 3.63
C LEU A 113 -11.71 2.41 2.85
N PRO A 114 -11.82 1.25 3.50
CA PRO A 114 -11.56 -0.05 2.88
C PRO A 114 -12.42 -0.33 1.64
N HIS A 115 -13.67 0.12 1.62
CA HIS A 115 -14.58 -0.09 0.48
C HIS A 115 -14.20 0.74 -0.76
N ARG A 116 -13.31 1.73 -0.63
CA ARG A 116 -12.77 2.54 -1.74
C ARG A 116 -11.43 2.05 -2.25
N VAL A 117 -10.88 0.98 -1.67
CA VAL A 117 -9.60 0.41 -2.07
C VAL A 117 -9.80 -0.55 -3.24
N ALA A 118 -9.09 -0.31 -4.33
CA ALA A 118 -9.00 -1.26 -5.44
C ALA A 118 -8.00 -2.39 -5.11
N GLY A 119 -8.30 -3.59 -5.55
CA GLY A 119 -7.41 -4.74 -5.42
C GLY A 119 -6.50 -4.93 -6.63
N HIS A 120 -5.70 -5.98 -6.58
CA HIS A 120 -4.86 -6.41 -7.70
C HIS A 120 -5.69 -6.63 -8.97
N THR A 121 -5.23 -6.13 -10.11
CA THR A 121 -5.89 -6.12 -11.43
C THR A 121 -7.18 -5.30 -11.53
N GLN A 122 -7.61 -4.65 -10.46
CA GLN A 122 -8.77 -3.77 -10.50
C GLN A 122 -8.41 -2.36 -10.98
N THR A 123 -9.42 -1.66 -11.48
CA THR A 123 -9.28 -0.30 -11.98
C THR A 123 -9.24 0.68 -10.82
N VAL A 124 -8.21 1.54 -10.78
CA VAL A 124 -8.22 2.77 -10.00
C VAL A 124 -8.88 3.90 -10.79
N LEU A 125 -9.40 4.91 -10.12
CA LEU A 125 -10.05 6.04 -10.76
C LEU A 125 -9.18 7.30 -10.70
N ILE A 126 -9.47 8.22 -11.62
CA ILE A 126 -8.94 9.59 -11.62
C ILE A 126 -10.10 10.58 -11.61
N ARG A 127 -9.87 11.77 -11.09
CA ARG A 127 -10.89 12.82 -11.03
C ARG A 127 -11.15 13.43 -12.40
N LYS A 128 -12.41 13.75 -12.70
CA LYS A 128 -12.83 14.39 -13.96
C LYS A 128 -12.36 15.85 -14.07
N ASP A 129 -12.20 16.51 -12.92
CA ASP A 129 -11.77 17.89 -12.78
C ASP A 129 -10.26 18.04 -12.59
N SER A 130 -9.50 16.98 -12.81
CA SER A 130 -8.04 16.97 -12.72
C SER A 130 -7.42 16.80 -14.11
N THR A 131 -6.46 17.66 -14.42
CA THR A 131 -5.73 17.64 -15.69
C THR A 131 -4.42 16.85 -15.62
N TRP A 132 -3.92 16.60 -14.42
CA TRP A 132 -2.67 15.86 -14.20
C TRP A 132 -2.82 14.89 -13.02
N ASN A 133 -2.81 13.59 -13.33
CA ASN A 133 -2.95 12.52 -12.36
C ASN A 133 -1.77 11.56 -12.46
N VAL A 134 -1.28 11.09 -11.32
CA VAL A 134 -0.13 10.17 -11.25
C VAL A 134 -0.41 9.01 -10.28
N PRO A 135 0.04 7.79 -10.61
CA PRO A 135 0.17 6.72 -9.65
C PRO A 135 1.44 6.93 -8.81
N GLU A 136 1.34 6.71 -7.51
CA GLU A 136 2.47 6.71 -6.58
C GLU A 136 2.62 5.31 -5.99
N PRO A 137 3.61 4.53 -6.46
CA PRO A 137 3.84 3.18 -5.95
C PRO A 137 4.52 3.26 -4.59
N GLU A 138 3.99 2.54 -3.61
CA GLU A 138 4.43 2.61 -2.22
C GLU A 138 4.54 1.24 -1.57
N LEU A 139 5.38 1.15 -0.54
CA LEU A 139 5.28 0.10 0.45
C LEU A 139 4.14 0.45 1.41
N ALA A 140 3.16 -0.43 1.54
CA ALA A 140 2.13 -0.31 2.54
C ALA A 140 2.41 -1.26 3.72
N LEU A 141 2.25 -0.75 4.93
CA LEU A 141 2.40 -1.49 6.18
C LEU A 141 1.02 -1.93 6.67
N TYR A 142 0.89 -3.16 7.11
CA TYR A 142 -0.22 -3.56 7.94
C TYR A 142 0.20 -3.46 9.42
N ILE A 143 -0.51 -2.60 10.15
CA ILE A 143 -0.27 -2.33 11.56
C ILE A 143 -1.49 -2.85 12.34
N ASN A 144 -1.28 -3.68 13.34
CA ASN A 144 -2.36 -4.20 14.17
C ASN A 144 -2.81 -3.18 15.22
N ALA A 145 -3.87 -3.50 15.97
CA ALA A 145 -4.41 -2.62 17.01
C ALA A 145 -3.45 -2.36 18.19
N ALA A 146 -2.39 -3.16 18.33
CA ALA A 146 -1.33 -2.94 19.31
C ALA A 146 -0.21 -2.00 18.78
N GLY A 147 -0.34 -1.46 17.56
CA GLY A 147 0.65 -0.59 16.93
C GLY A 147 1.85 -1.33 16.32
N ALA A 148 1.79 -2.65 16.19
CA ALA A 148 2.89 -3.45 15.66
C ALA A 148 2.74 -3.68 14.15
N ILE A 149 3.84 -3.51 13.40
CA ILE A 149 3.91 -3.88 11.98
C ILE A 149 3.90 -5.40 11.87
N GLN A 150 2.85 -5.97 11.29
CA GLN A 150 2.66 -7.41 11.15
C GLN A 150 2.88 -7.92 9.73
N ALA A 151 2.72 -7.06 8.72
CA ALA A 151 2.85 -7.44 7.33
C ALA A 151 3.13 -6.24 6.42
N TYR A 152 3.43 -6.54 5.17
CA TYR A 152 3.71 -5.59 4.11
C TYR A 152 2.84 -5.90 2.89
N THR A 153 2.51 -4.88 2.10
CA THR A 153 1.90 -5.06 0.79
C THR A 153 2.31 -3.94 -0.16
N ILE A 154 1.96 -4.06 -1.42
CA ILE A 154 2.17 -2.99 -2.40
C ILE A 154 0.98 -2.05 -2.33
N GLY A 155 1.24 -0.75 -2.27
CA GLY A 155 0.27 0.32 -2.34
C GLY A 155 0.38 1.14 -3.63
N ASN A 156 -0.71 1.77 -4.00
CA ASN A 156 -0.75 2.82 -5.00
C ASN A 156 -1.59 3.97 -4.48
N ASP A 157 -0.95 5.10 -4.21
CA ASP A 157 -1.59 6.36 -3.86
C ASP A 157 -1.86 7.17 -5.14
N MET A 158 -3.04 6.97 -5.77
CA MET A 158 -3.44 7.78 -6.91
C MET A 158 -3.65 9.23 -6.49
N SER A 159 -2.97 10.13 -7.19
CA SER A 159 -2.88 11.54 -6.82
C SER A 159 -3.28 12.45 -7.98
N SER A 160 -4.12 13.46 -7.68
CA SER A 160 -4.38 14.57 -8.58
C SER A 160 -3.35 15.68 -8.36
N ARG A 161 -2.30 15.68 -9.18
CA ARG A 161 -1.22 16.69 -9.08
C ARG A 161 -1.71 18.10 -9.37
N SER A 162 -2.65 18.28 -10.30
CA SER A 162 -3.18 19.60 -10.61
C SER A 162 -3.88 20.22 -9.40
N ILE A 163 -4.70 19.45 -8.66
CA ILE A 163 -5.41 19.95 -7.48
C ILE A 163 -4.45 20.15 -6.30
N GLU A 164 -3.53 19.22 -6.10
CA GLU A 164 -2.53 19.31 -5.04
C GLU A 164 -1.61 20.53 -5.21
N GLY A 165 -1.23 20.85 -6.46
CA GLY A 165 -0.41 22.01 -6.79
C GLY A 165 -1.14 23.35 -6.67
N GLU A 166 -2.47 23.38 -6.72
CA GLU A 166 -3.24 24.62 -6.55
C GLU A 166 -3.13 25.18 -5.13
N ASN A 167 -3.24 24.32 -4.11
CA ASN A 167 -3.18 24.73 -2.72
C ASN A 167 -2.91 23.52 -1.82
N PRO A 168 -1.93 23.57 -0.89
CA PRO A 168 -1.66 22.47 0.06
C PRO A 168 -2.89 22.04 0.89
N LEU A 169 -3.82 22.95 1.14
CA LEU A 169 -5.07 22.64 1.86
C LEU A 169 -6.05 21.78 1.04
N TYR A 170 -5.81 21.62 -0.25
CA TYR A 170 -6.61 20.74 -1.13
C TYR A 170 -6.10 19.30 -1.16
N LEU A 171 -5.11 18.95 -0.33
CA LEU A 171 -4.61 17.58 -0.22
C LEU A 171 -5.72 16.52 -0.10
N PRO A 172 -6.74 16.67 0.77
CA PRO A 172 -7.84 15.70 0.81
C PRO A 172 -8.59 15.57 -0.52
N GLN A 173 -8.78 16.64 -1.27
CA GLN A 173 -9.44 16.60 -2.58
C GLN A 173 -8.55 15.92 -3.63
N ALA A 174 -7.24 16.11 -3.54
CA ALA A 174 -6.27 15.52 -4.45
C ALA A 174 -6.07 14.01 -4.23
N LYS A 175 -6.25 13.54 -2.98
CA LYS A 175 -5.89 12.18 -2.52
C LYS A 175 -7.08 11.28 -2.16
N VAL A 176 -8.23 11.86 -1.73
CA VAL A 176 -9.35 11.10 -1.15
C VAL A 176 -10.57 11.15 -2.06
N TYR A 177 -10.68 10.18 -2.94
CA TYR A 177 -11.84 10.00 -3.82
C TYR A 177 -12.05 8.50 -4.09
N GLU A 178 -13.12 8.16 -4.79
CA GLU A 178 -13.48 6.77 -5.09
C GLU A 178 -12.35 6.06 -5.83
N LYS A 179 -11.91 4.91 -5.31
CA LYS A 179 -10.81 4.08 -5.86
C LYS A 179 -9.52 4.85 -6.14
N SER A 180 -9.20 5.83 -5.31
CA SER A 180 -7.92 6.54 -5.35
C SER A 180 -6.78 5.78 -4.68
N ALA A 181 -7.07 4.68 -4.00
CA ALA A 181 -6.08 3.80 -3.40
C ALA A 181 -6.18 2.39 -3.98
N ALA A 182 -5.05 1.71 -4.13
CA ALA A 182 -5.03 0.28 -4.41
C ALA A 182 -4.04 -0.43 -3.50
N LEU A 183 -4.40 -1.65 -3.07
CA LEU A 183 -3.56 -2.52 -2.25
C LEU A 183 -3.55 -3.95 -2.81
N GLY A 184 -2.41 -4.61 -2.74
CA GLY A 184 -2.34 -6.02 -3.13
C GLY A 184 -0.98 -6.49 -3.64
N PRO A 185 -0.92 -7.74 -4.11
CA PRO A 185 -2.00 -8.72 -4.18
C PRO A 185 -2.30 -9.44 -2.86
N CYS A 186 -1.40 -9.38 -1.86
CA CYS A 186 -1.49 -10.12 -0.60
C CYS A 186 -0.80 -9.35 0.52
N LEU A 187 -0.98 -9.80 1.76
CA LEU A 187 -0.09 -9.46 2.84
C LEU A 187 1.16 -10.36 2.77
N TYR A 188 2.33 -9.75 2.77
CA TYR A 188 3.62 -10.42 2.88
C TYR A 188 4.07 -10.38 4.33
N ILE A 189 4.14 -11.55 4.97
CA ILE A 189 4.44 -11.70 6.38
C ILE A 189 5.83 -12.32 6.53
N THR A 190 6.70 -11.66 7.28
CA THR A 190 8.09 -12.06 7.53
C THR A 190 8.36 -12.13 9.02
N GLU A 191 9.30 -12.98 9.42
CA GLU A 191 9.76 -13.03 10.80
C GLU A 191 10.62 -11.81 11.17
N GLN A 192 11.44 -11.37 10.23
CA GLN A 192 12.27 -10.18 10.37
C GLN A 192 11.73 -9.05 9.47
N PRO A 193 11.98 -7.79 9.80
CA PRO A 193 11.67 -6.68 8.90
C PRO A 193 12.23 -6.90 7.49
N ILE A 194 11.53 -6.41 6.47
CA ILE A 194 12.03 -6.47 5.09
C ILE A 194 13.36 -5.71 4.97
N PRO A 195 14.28 -6.15 4.09
CA PRO A 195 15.58 -5.49 3.91
C PRO A 195 15.43 -4.02 3.52
N ALA A 196 16.29 -3.16 4.06
CA ALA A 196 16.26 -1.73 3.78
C ALA A 196 16.58 -1.38 2.31
N ASP A 197 17.23 -2.27 1.57
CA ASP A 197 17.52 -2.12 0.14
C ASP A 197 16.41 -2.67 -0.78
N THR A 198 15.26 -3.08 -0.19
CA THR A 198 14.10 -3.52 -0.96
C THR A 198 13.68 -2.45 -1.96
N GLY A 199 13.64 -2.83 -3.25
CA GLY A 199 13.30 -1.94 -4.34
C GLY A 199 11.78 -1.84 -4.57
N ILE A 200 11.34 -0.64 -4.95
CA ILE A 200 10.00 -0.38 -5.48
C ILE A 200 10.16 -0.02 -6.95
N TYR A 201 9.47 -0.72 -7.82
CA TYR A 201 9.53 -0.56 -9.26
C TYR A 201 8.14 -0.23 -9.81
N MET A 202 8.06 0.71 -10.73
CA MET A 202 6.83 1.04 -11.43
C MET A 202 7.08 1.12 -12.93
N THR A 203 6.17 0.51 -13.69
CA THR A 203 6.11 0.66 -15.14
C THR A 203 4.67 1.00 -15.55
N ILE A 204 4.52 1.99 -16.43
CA ILE A 204 3.22 2.40 -16.96
C ILE A 204 3.16 2.07 -18.45
N TYR A 205 2.11 1.37 -18.86
CA TYR A 205 1.82 1.09 -20.26
C TYR A 205 0.55 1.81 -20.70
N ARG A 206 0.50 2.18 -21.99
CA ARG A 206 -0.71 2.62 -22.68
C ARG A 206 -0.87 1.73 -23.92
N GLY A 207 -1.80 0.77 -23.83
CA GLY A 207 -1.78 -0.38 -24.73
C GLY A 207 -0.45 -1.12 -24.58
N ASP A 208 0.20 -1.44 -25.68
CA ASP A 208 1.49 -2.15 -25.68
C ASP A 208 2.72 -1.24 -25.54
N LYS A 209 2.49 0.08 -25.48
CA LYS A 209 3.58 1.05 -25.41
C LYS A 209 3.94 1.36 -23.94
N LYS A 210 5.22 1.12 -23.59
CA LYS A 210 5.78 1.57 -22.31
C LYS A 210 5.89 3.10 -22.30
N MET A 211 5.19 3.76 -21.38
CA MET A 211 5.15 5.21 -21.23
C MET A 211 6.09 5.72 -20.16
N TYR A 212 6.29 4.93 -19.10
CA TYR A 212 7.13 5.30 -17.98
C TYR A 212 7.75 4.06 -17.34
N GLU A 213 8.94 4.21 -16.80
CA GLU A 213 9.59 3.25 -15.93
C GLU A 213 10.41 4.00 -14.88
N GLY A 214 10.28 3.59 -13.64
CA GLY A 214 11.02 4.20 -12.54
C GLY A 214 11.15 3.25 -11.35
N ASN A 215 12.13 3.55 -10.50
CA ASN A 215 12.35 2.79 -9.28
C ASN A 215 12.88 3.67 -8.15
N THR A 216 12.73 3.15 -6.93
CA THR A 216 13.36 3.64 -5.71
C THR A 216 13.61 2.45 -4.78
N ALA A 217 14.22 2.69 -3.62
CA ALA A 217 14.42 1.67 -2.60
C ALA A 217 14.14 2.26 -1.21
N LEU A 218 13.81 1.41 -0.24
CA LEU A 218 13.44 1.82 1.12
C LEU A 218 14.55 2.60 1.82
N ASN A 219 15.82 2.29 1.56
CA ASN A 219 16.97 3.01 2.11
C ASN A 219 17.11 4.47 1.61
N ARG A 220 16.23 4.90 0.68
CA ARG A 220 16.11 6.30 0.23
C ARG A 220 15.08 7.09 1.04
N MET A 221 14.39 6.44 1.97
CA MET A 221 13.47 7.11 2.89
C MET A 221 14.27 7.84 3.97
N LYS A 222 13.77 9.01 4.38
CA LYS A 222 14.34 9.74 5.50
C LYS A 222 13.99 9.09 6.85
N ARG A 223 12.74 8.58 6.96
CA ARG A 223 12.20 8.04 8.20
C ARG A 223 12.19 6.51 8.16
N SER A 224 12.38 5.90 9.32
CA SER A 224 12.24 4.45 9.45
C SER A 224 10.78 4.01 9.45
N LEU A 225 10.52 2.75 9.10
CA LEU A 225 9.16 2.20 9.12
C LEU A 225 8.53 2.22 10.52
N PRO A 226 9.24 1.87 11.61
CA PRO A 226 8.71 2.00 12.97
C PRO A 226 8.35 3.45 13.34
N GLU A 227 9.13 4.43 12.92
CA GLU A 227 8.87 5.85 13.16
C GLU A 227 7.60 6.33 12.46
N LEU A 228 7.30 5.81 11.28
CA LEU A 228 6.06 6.13 10.54
C LEU A 228 4.84 5.38 11.08
N ALA A 229 5.04 4.26 11.80
CA ALA A 229 3.98 3.45 12.38
C ALA A 229 3.58 3.90 13.80
N ALA A 230 4.41 4.68 14.48
CA ALA A 230 4.18 5.17 15.84
C ALA A 230 3.29 6.42 15.85
#